data_322a2b55e926f913a8ac768d8dc38cc8
#
_entry.id   322a2b55e926f913a8ac768d8dc38cc8
#
_cell.length_a   1.000
_cell.length_b   1.000
_cell.length_c   1.000
_cell.angle_alpha   90.00
_cell.angle_beta   90.00
_cell.angle_gamma   90.00
#
_symmetry.space_group_name_H-M   'P 1'
#
loop_
_entity.id
_entity.type
_entity.pdbx_description
1 polymer ?
#
loop_
_entity_poly.entity_id
_entity_poly.type
_entity_poly.pdbx_seq_one_letter_code
_entity_poly.pdbx_strand_id
1 'polypeptide(L)'
;RTPFQFYGVRFFLGLAEAGFFPGVVVYLSHWFPSRDRSKAVALFIVATPVAQLLSPKISNALLKIGTNEVINGVSVPHPAVLGLVGWQWVYIAWGLPAVLLGLYVFLVLPDRPRDAKWLTPEERGALEEELAREKALRAAGRPRMSVLEAFSHPKVLLLAAAYFCSVSANYSIDFFLPSILQQWYSLKINDITWLIMLPPILALSGQLFVGWSSDRTKERRLHAIIPILIGATALGLAPLAKGYLPLGLACFIVAMGGIKSYQPAFWALPGLFLTEVAAATSIGLINSIGNLGGFLGPYIMGAVQQRTGSFVGALFYLSASMLVSAGILYLLGLGRREKSG
;
A
#
# COMPACT_ATOMS: atom_id res chain seq x y z
N ARG A 1 -16.09 10.69 25.36
CA ARG A 1 -15.33 9.58 24.77
C ARG A 1 -13.86 9.95 24.83
N THR A 2 -13.03 9.08 25.40
CA THR A 2 -11.64 9.37 25.72
C THR A 2 -10.68 8.96 24.60
N PRO A 3 -9.48 9.57 24.46
CA PRO A 3 -8.46 9.13 23.54
C PRO A 3 -8.11 7.64 23.70
N PHE A 4 -8.13 7.12 24.93
CA PHE A 4 -7.87 5.71 25.23
C PHE A 4 -8.86 4.76 24.54
N GLN A 5 -10.16 5.09 24.54
CA GLN A 5 -11.18 4.31 23.83
C GLN A 5 -10.92 4.31 22.31
N PHE A 6 -10.50 5.45 21.75
CA PHE A 6 -10.15 5.54 20.34
C PHE A 6 -8.95 4.65 20.00
N TYR A 7 -7.89 4.68 20.81
CA TYR A 7 -6.72 3.83 20.61
C TYR A 7 -7.07 2.34 20.75
N GLY A 8 -7.93 1.97 21.71
CA GLY A 8 -8.41 0.61 21.86
C GLY A 8 -9.14 0.10 20.61
N VAL A 9 -10.09 0.88 20.09
CA VAL A 9 -10.82 0.53 18.85
C VAL A 9 -9.86 0.39 17.66
N ARG A 10 -8.88 1.29 17.53
CA ARG A 10 -7.87 1.22 16.47
C ARG A 10 -6.98 0.00 16.59
N PHE A 11 -6.61 -0.39 17.81
CA PHE A 11 -5.83 -1.59 18.06
C PHE A 11 -6.59 -2.85 17.65
N PHE A 12 -7.85 -3.00 18.07
CA PHE A 12 -8.67 -4.15 17.68
C PHE A 12 -8.95 -4.20 16.17
N LEU A 13 -9.15 -3.03 15.53
CA LEU A 13 -9.28 -2.95 14.09
C LEU A 13 -8.01 -3.47 13.40
N GLY A 14 -6.84 -2.99 13.80
CA GLY A 14 -5.56 -3.45 13.25
C GLY A 14 -5.32 -4.95 13.46
N LEU A 15 -5.71 -5.50 14.61
CA LEU A 15 -5.64 -6.93 14.89
C LEU A 15 -6.55 -7.73 13.95
N ALA A 16 -7.77 -7.26 13.70
CA ALA A 16 -8.71 -7.90 12.79
C ALA A 16 -8.24 -7.84 11.32
N GLU A 17 -7.61 -6.74 10.91
CA GLU A 17 -7.09 -6.54 9.56
C GLU A 17 -5.78 -7.28 9.28
N ALA A 18 -4.98 -7.58 10.31
CA ALA A 18 -3.62 -8.13 10.15
C ALA A 18 -3.56 -9.44 9.35
N GLY A 19 -4.58 -10.28 9.47
CA GLY A 19 -4.69 -11.56 8.75
C GLY A 19 -5.26 -11.46 7.34
N PHE A 20 -5.84 -10.32 6.94
CA PHE A 20 -6.61 -10.23 5.70
C PHE A 20 -5.75 -10.44 4.46
N PHE A 21 -4.72 -9.64 4.24
CA PHE A 21 -3.87 -9.77 3.05
C PHE A 21 -3.12 -11.11 2.97
N PRO A 22 -2.47 -11.59 4.04
CA PRO A 22 -1.88 -12.94 4.04
C PRO A 22 -2.92 -14.03 3.77
N GLY A 23 -4.11 -13.92 4.35
CA GLY A 23 -5.21 -14.87 4.13
C GLY A 23 -5.66 -14.92 2.66
N VAL A 24 -5.80 -13.76 2.02
CA VAL A 24 -6.12 -13.68 0.57
C VAL A 24 -5.03 -14.35 -0.27
N VAL A 25 -3.75 -14.09 0.01
CA VAL A 25 -2.64 -14.71 -0.74
C VAL A 25 -2.64 -16.23 -0.58
N VAL A 26 -2.90 -16.74 0.63
CA VAL A 26 -3.03 -18.19 0.89
C VAL A 26 -4.24 -18.74 0.14
N TYR A 27 -5.39 -18.09 0.24
CA TYR A 27 -6.59 -18.48 -0.48
C TYR A 27 -6.36 -18.59 -1.99
N LEU A 28 -5.79 -17.56 -2.60
CA LEU A 28 -5.44 -17.57 -4.02
C LEU A 28 -4.45 -18.68 -4.38
N SER A 29 -3.60 -19.10 -3.46
CA SER A 29 -2.67 -20.22 -3.68
C SER A 29 -3.37 -21.58 -3.72
N HIS A 30 -4.57 -21.69 -3.16
CA HIS A 30 -5.39 -22.90 -3.25
C HIS A 30 -6.20 -22.98 -4.55
N TRP A 31 -6.35 -21.86 -5.27
CA TRP A 31 -7.18 -21.76 -6.47
C TRP A 31 -6.39 -21.59 -7.77
N PHE A 32 -5.21 -20.97 -7.68
CA PHE A 32 -4.44 -20.61 -8.85
C PHE A 32 -3.06 -21.29 -8.84
N PRO A 33 -2.70 -22.01 -9.94
CA PRO A 33 -1.33 -22.41 -10.18
C PRO A 33 -0.38 -21.21 -10.20
N SER A 34 0.91 -21.41 -9.92
CA SER A 34 1.92 -20.34 -9.84
C SER A 34 1.92 -19.42 -11.04
N ARG A 35 1.67 -19.98 -12.22
CA ARG A 35 1.64 -19.24 -13.49
C ARG A 35 0.57 -18.14 -13.50
N ASP A 36 -0.60 -18.39 -12.92
CA ASP A 36 -1.76 -17.49 -12.98
C ASP A 36 -2.00 -16.75 -11.64
N ARG A 37 -1.41 -17.24 -10.55
CA ARG A 37 -1.53 -16.63 -9.22
C ARG A 37 -1.09 -15.18 -9.16
N SER A 38 0.01 -14.83 -9.86
CA SER A 38 0.50 -13.46 -9.90
C SER A 38 -0.51 -12.50 -10.53
N LYS A 39 -1.26 -12.95 -11.54
CA LYS A 39 -2.34 -12.15 -12.15
C LYS A 39 -3.51 -11.95 -11.18
N ALA A 40 -3.91 -13.00 -10.46
CA ALA A 40 -4.99 -12.93 -9.48
C ALA A 40 -4.63 -11.97 -8.32
N VAL A 41 -3.40 -12.05 -7.80
CA VAL A 41 -2.90 -11.13 -6.78
C VAL A 41 -2.81 -9.70 -7.32
N ALA A 42 -2.36 -9.51 -8.56
CA ALA A 42 -2.30 -8.17 -9.17
C ALA A 42 -3.69 -7.55 -9.31
N LEU A 43 -4.69 -8.31 -9.75
CA LEU A 43 -6.08 -7.84 -9.81
C LEU A 43 -6.63 -7.45 -8.43
N PHE A 44 -6.30 -8.23 -7.39
CA PHE A 44 -6.67 -7.89 -6.03
C PHE A 44 -6.03 -6.57 -5.56
N ILE A 45 -4.75 -6.37 -5.84
CA ILE A 45 -4.00 -5.16 -5.43
C ILE A 45 -4.51 -3.91 -6.16
N VAL A 46 -5.00 -4.03 -7.39
CA VAL A 46 -5.58 -2.90 -8.16
C VAL A 46 -6.77 -2.25 -7.43
N ALA A 47 -7.47 -2.96 -6.56
CA ALA A 47 -8.54 -2.38 -5.74
C ALA A 47 -8.08 -1.19 -4.88
N THR A 48 -6.82 -1.20 -4.41
CA THR A 48 -6.27 -0.12 -3.56
C THR A 48 -6.18 1.24 -4.29
N PRO A 49 -5.53 1.37 -5.45
CA PRO A 49 -5.51 2.65 -6.16
C PRO A 49 -6.89 3.07 -6.68
N VAL A 50 -7.77 2.13 -7.04
CA VAL A 50 -9.15 2.45 -7.41
C VAL A 50 -9.89 3.05 -6.21
N ALA A 51 -9.76 2.47 -5.03
CA ALA A 51 -10.33 3.04 -3.81
C ALA A 51 -9.76 4.43 -3.50
N GLN A 52 -8.45 4.64 -3.68
CA GLN A 52 -7.81 5.95 -3.49
C GLN A 52 -8.30 7.01 -4.47
N LEU A 53 -8.70 6.62 -5.69
CA LEU A 53 -9.31 7.52 -6.67
C LEU A 53 -10.75 7.89 -6.31
N LEU A 54 -11.54 6.94 -5.85
CA LEU A 54 -12.99 7.15 -5.64
C LEU A 54 -13.32 7.69 -4.24
N SER A 55 -12.62 7.19 -3.19
CA SER A 55 -12.98 7.47 -1.81
C SER A 55 -12.93 8.95 -1.40
N PRO A 56 -11.99 9.79 -1.87
CA PRO A 56 -11.95 11.19 -1.47
C PRO A 56 -13.23 11.94 -1.87
N LYS A 57 -13.71 11.70 -3.09
CA LYS A 57 -14.90 12.38 -3.60
C LYS A 57 -16.16 11.93 -2.89
N ILE A 58 -16.33 10.63 -2.71
CA ILE A 58 -17.48 10.05 -2.00
C ILE A 58 -17.49 10.50 -0.54
N SER A 59 -16.33 10.40 0.14
CA SER A 59 -16.21 10.81 1.53
C SER A 59 -16.44 12.31 1.72
N ASN A 60 -15.95 13.17 0.81
CA ASN A 60 -16.21 14.60 0.88
C ASN A 60 -17.70 14.93 0.73
N ALA A 61 -18.40 14.24 -0.16
CA ALA A 61 -19.85 14.41 -0.31
C ALA A 61 -20.61 13.99 0.96
N LEU A 62 -20.22 12.87 1.57
CA LEU A 62 -20.83 12.39 2.82
C LEU A 62 -20.53 13.31 4.00
N LEU A 63 -19.32 13.86 4.09
CA LEU A 63 -18.91 14.75 5.19
C LEU A 63 -19.73 16.04 5.26
N LYS A 64 -20.40 16.45 4.19
CA LYS A 64 -21.30 17.61 4.17
C LYS A 64 -22.58 17.39 4.98
N ILE A 65 -23.03 16.14 5.17
CA ILE A 65 -24.26 15.80 5.91
C ILE A 65 -24.14 16.27 7.35
N GLY A 66 -25.15 17.02 7.82
CA GLY A 66 -25.18 17.59 9.17
C GLY A 66 -24.24 18.77 9.38
N THR A 67 -23.77 19.43 8.31
CA THR A 67 -22.92 20.63 8.38
C THR A 67 -23.56 21.81 7.65
N ASN A 68 -23.13 23.02 7.98
CA ASN A 68 -23.49 24.21 7.23
C ASN A 68 -22.32 24.57 6.27
N GLU A 69 -22.57 24.54 4.98
CA GLU A 69 -21.58 24.96 3.98
C GLU A 69 -21.82 26.44 3.62
N VAL A 70 -20.78 27.25 3.65
CA VAL A 70 -20.88 28.65 3.21
C VAL A 70 -20.51 28.72 1.72
N ILE A 71 -21.51 28.99 0.87
CA ILE A 71 -21.34 29.12 -0.58
C ILE A 71 -21.65 30.58 -0.94
N ASN A 72 -20.66 31.28 -1.48
CA ASN A 72 -20.78 32.71 -1.87
C ASN A 72 -21.33 33.62 -0.74
N GLY A 73 -20.92 33.37 0.51
CA GLY A 73 -21.39 34.14 1.68
C GLY A 73 -22.77 33.72 2.23
N VAL A 74 -23.44 32.76 1.60
CA VAL A 74 -24.71 32.22 2.05
C VAL A 74 -24.49 30.88 2.76
N SER A 75 -25.00 30.75 3.98
CA SER A 75 -24.98 29.48 4.72
C SER A 75 -26.03 28.53 4.16
N VAL A 76 -25.59 27.45 3.54
CA VAL A 76 -26.46 26.38 3.03
C VAL A 76 -26.44 25.24 4.06
N PRO A 77 -27.54 25.00 4.77
CA PRO A 77 -27.61 23.91 5.76
C PRO A 77 -27.78 22.57 5.04
N HIS A 78 -26.97 21.60 5.44
CA HIS A 78 -27.14 20.20 5.07
C HIS A 78 -27.65 19.45 6.32
N PRO A 79 -28.93 19.08 6.38
CA PRO A 79 -29.50 18.44 7.58
C PRO A 79 -28.84 17.10 7.87
N ALA A 80 -28.82 16.71 9.14
CA ALA A 80 -28.42 15.35 9.52
C ALA A 80 -29.43 14.34 8.94
N VAL A 81 -28.94 13.23 8.43
CA VAL A 81 -29.77 12.15 7.87
C VAL A 81 -29.88 11.04 8.91
N LEU A 82 -31.08 10.64 9.27
CA LEU A 82 -31.36 9.67 10.34
C LEU A 82 -30.70 10.01 11.68
N GLY A 83 -30.53 11.31 11.98
CA GLY A 83 -29.83 11.76 13.18
C GLY A 83 -28.33 11.59 13.18
N LEU A 84 -27.75 11.12 12.06
CA LEU A 84 -26.32 10.91 11.88
C LEU A 84 -25.70 12.06 11.09
N VAL A 85 -24.46 12.41 11.46
CA VAL A 85 -23.65 13.44 10.79
C VAL A 85 -22.63 12.82 9.84
N GLY A 86 -22.04 13.62 8.97
CA GLY A 86 -21.23 13.18 7.83
C GLY A 86 -20.14 12.16 8.12
N TRP A 87 -19.35 12.35 9.19
CA TRP A 87 -18.29 11.38 9.51
C TRP A 87 -18.83 9.99 9.87
N GLN A 88 -20.02 9.91 10.48
CA GLN A 88 -20.68 8.63 10.80
C GLN A 88 -21.11 7.94 9.51
N TRP A 89 -21.63 8.69 8.54
CA TRP A 89 -21.98 8.17 7.22
C TRP A 89 -20.77 7.68 6.43
N VAL A 90 -19.62 8.32 6.55
CA VAL A 90 -18.38 7.82 5.95
C VAL A 90 -18.04 6.42 6.48
N TYR A 91 -18.09 6.21 7.81
CA TYR A 91 -17.84 4.87 8.37
C TYR A 91 -18.88 3.84 7.93
N ILE A 92 -20.15 4.21 7.87
CA ILE A 92 -21.22 3.31 7.42
C ILE A 92 -21.03 2.96 5.93
N ALA A 93 -20.79 3.95 5.08
CA ALA A 93 -20.68 3.77 3.64
C ALA A 93 -19.48 2.88 3.23
N TRP A 94 -18.38 2.94 3.97
CA TRP A 94 -17.21 2.10 3.69
C TRP A 94 -17.20 0.81 4.51
N GLY A 95 -17.72 0.81 5.73
CA GLY A 95 -17.72 -0.35 6.61
C GLY A 95 -18.83 -1.35 6.29
N LEU A 96 -20.05 -0.88 6.06
CA LEU A 96 -21.19 -1.78 5.83
C LEU A 96 -21.03 -2.68 4.60
N PRO A 97 -20.60 -2.18 3.43
CA PRO A 97 -20.32 -3.05 2.28
C PRO A 97 -19.24 -4.09 2.58
N ALA A 98 -18.19 -3.73 3.33
CA ALA A 98 -17.14 -4.66 3.72
C ALA A 98 -17.67 -5.78 4.62
N VAL A 99 -18.54 -5.46 5.60
CA VAL A 99 -19.19 -6.45 6.47
C VAL A 99 -20.09 -7.38 5.66
N LEU A 100 -20.93 -6.81 4.79
CA LEU A 100 -21.83 -7.62 3.93
C LEU A 100 -21.06 -8.52 2.99
N LEU A 101 -20.00 -8.00 2.36
CA LEU A 101 -19.12 -8.80 1.52
C LEU A 101 -18.41 -9.91 2.31
N GLY A 102 -17.92 -9.60 3.52
CA GLY A 102 -17.30 -10.59 4.40
C GLY A 102 -18.27 -11.73 4.75
N LEU A 103 -19.51 -11.41 5.09
CA LEU A 103 -20.57 -12.40 5.35
C LEU A 103 -20.89 -13.22 4.09
N TYR A 104 -20.99 -12.56 2.93
CA TYR A 104 -21.20 -13.26 1.67
C TYR A 104 -20.06 -14.22 1.35
N VAL A 105 -18.81 -13.78 1.47
CA VAL A 105 -17.61 -14.62 1.26
C VAL A 105 -17.62 -15.82 2.21
N PHE A 106 -17.91 -15.60 3.48
CA PHE A 106 -17.97 -16.66 4.49
C PHE A 106 -19.03 -17.73 4.18
N LEU A 107 -20.17 -17.33 3.64
CA LEU A 107 -21.30 -18.24 3.38
C LEU A 107 -21.22 -18.92 2.01
N VAL A 108 -20.60 -18.30 1.01
CA VAL A 108 -20.71 -18.71 -0.40
C VAL A 108 -19.39 -19.18 -0.99
N LEU A 109 -18.26 -18.61 -0.53
CA LEU A 109 -16.97 -18.89 -1.14
C LEU A 109 -16.36 -20.20 -0.58
N PRO A 110 -16.17 -21.25 -1.41
CA PRO A 110 -15.57 -22.51 -0.95
C PRO A 110 -14.06 -22.33 -0.75
N ASP A 111 -13.52 -22.99 0.25
CA ASP A 111 -12.11 -22.94 0.61
C ASP A 111 -11.19 -23.56 -0.45
N ARG A 112 -11.68 -24.56 -1.18
CA ARG A 112 -10.88 -25.32 -2.16
C ARG A 112 -11.67 -25.65 -3.42
N PRO A 113 -11.00 -25.86 -4.57
CA PRO A 113 -11.62 -26.24 -5.81
C PRO A 113 -12.55 -27.48 -5.70
N ARG A 114 -12.19 -28.46 -4.88
CA ARG A 114 -12.99 -29.68 -4.66
C ARG A 114 -14.39 -29.38 -4.13
N ASP A 115 -14.55 -28.29 -3.40
CA ASP A 115 -15.82 -27.90 -2.76
C ASP A 115 -16.66 -26.97 -3.67
N ALA A 116 -16.11 -26.59 -4.83
CA ALA A 116 -16.73 -25.64 -5.78
C ALA A 116 -17.81 -26.37 -6.61
N LYS A 117 -19.07 -25.98 -6.39
CA LYS A 117 -20.22 -26.55 -7.13
C LYS A 117 -20.35 -26.07 -8.57
N TRP A 118 -19.69 -24.97 -8.93
CA TRP A 118 -19.72 -24.39 -10.28
C TRP A 118 -18.67 -24.98 -11.24
N LEU A 119 -17.70 -25.72 -10.74
CA LEU A 119 -16.72 -26.44 -11.56
C LEU A 119 -17.28 -27.81 -11.95
N THR A 120 -17.07 -28.22 -13.20
CA THR A 120 -17.35 -29.60 -13.62
C THR A 120 -16.41 -30.57 -12.91
N PRO A 121 -16.77 -31.86 -12.76
CA PRO A 121 -15.89 -32.86 -12.15
C PRO A 121 -14.51 -32.93 -12.83
N GLU A 122 -14.47 -32.78 -14.16
CA GLU A 122 -13.25 -32.80 -14.98
C GLU A 122 -12.35 -31.58 -14.71
N GLU A 123 -12.93 -30.37 -14.73
CA GLU A 123 -12.20 -29.14 -14.41
C GLU A 123 -11.63 -29.14 -12.98
N ARG A 124 -12.43 -29.65 -12.04
CA ARG A 124 -12.05 -29.80 -10.64
C ARG A 124 -10.88 -30.75 -10.48
N GLY A 125 -10.96 -31.93 -11.11
CA GLY A 125 -9.90 -32.93 -11.10
C GLY A 125 -8.59 -32.40 -11.70
N ALA A 126 -8.67 -31.78 -12.88
CA ALA A 126 -7.52 -31.22 -13.56
C ALA A 126 -6.85 -30.12 -12.74
N LEU A 127 -7.63 -29.22 -12.10
CA LEU A 127 -7.08 -28.14 -11.25
C LEU A 127 -6.42 -28.71 -9.98
N GLU A 128 -7.04 -29.67 -9.31
CA GLU A 128 -6.46 -30.31 -8.12
C GLU A 128 -5.19 -31.07 -8.44
N GLU A 129 -5.14 -31.79 -9.56
CA GLU A 129 -3.94 -32.51 -10.02
C GLU A 129 -2.79 -31.54 -10.30
N GLU A 130 -3.03 -30.43 -10.99
CA GLU A 130 -2.01 -29.42 -11.27
C GLU A 130 -1.49 -28.75 -9.99
N LEU A 131 -2.38 -28.41 -9.05
CA LEU A 131 -1.99 -27.86 -7.75
C LEU A 131 -1.22 -28.87 -6.90
N ALA A 132 -1.62 -30.16 -6.92
CA ALA A 132 -0.90 -31.22 -6.21
C ALA A 132 0.47 -31.48 -6.81
N ARG A 133 0.58 -31.51 -8.14
CA ARG A 133 1.86 -31.63 -8.89
C ARG A 133 2.81 -30.49 -8.54
N GLU A 134 2.32 -29.27 -8.57
CA GLU A 134 3.09 -28.08 -8.20
C GLU A 134 3.60 -28.17 -6.75
N LYS A 135 2.74 -28.58 -5.81
CA LYS A 135 3.10 -28.78 -4.41
C LYS A 135 4.16 -29.88 -4.23
N ALA A 136 4.05 -30.99 -4.97
CA ALA A 136 5.02 -32.08 -4.91
C ALA A 136 6.39 -31.66 -5.46
N LEU A 137 6.44 -30.95 -6.59
CA LEU A 137 7.67 -30.40 -7.17
C LEU A 137 8.38 -29.42 -6.21
N ARG A 138 7.60 -28.62 -5.48
CA ARG A 138 8.14 -27.68 -4.48
C ARG A 138 8.68 -28.38 -3.24
N ALA A 139 8.05 -29.48 -2.84
CA ALA A 139 8.48 -30.25 -1.66
C ALA A 139 9.82 -31.00 -1.91
N ALA A 140 10.11 -31.37 -3.15
CA ALA A 140 11.28 -32.20 -3.51
C ALA A 140 12.61 -31.44 -3.61
N GLY A 141 12.61 -30.09 -3.61
CA GLY A 141 13.73 -29.38 -4.20
C GLY A 141 14.63 -28.54 -3.31
N ARG A 142 14.33 -28.27 -2.00
CA ARG A 142 15.16 -27.31 -1.25
C ARG A 142 15.16 -27.56 0.28
N PRO A 143 16.34 -27.35 0.96
CA PRO A 143 16.38 -27.39 2.42
C PRO A 143 15.43 -26.37 3.02
N ARG A 144 14.67 -26.78 4.03
CA ARG A 144 13.72 -25.91 4.73
C ARG A 144 14.50 -24.99 5.65
N MET A 145 14.59 -23.70 5.31
CA MET A 145 15.03 -22.69 6.27
C MET A 145 13.96 -22.56 7.36
N SER A 146 14.37 -22.60 8.63
CA SER A 146 13.44 -22.40 9.74
C SER A 146 12.93 -20.95 9.78
N VAL A 147 11.76 -20.74 10.40
CA VAL A 147 11.20 -19.38 10.59
C VAL A 147 12.19 -18.48 11.36
N LEU A 148 12.86 -19.02 12.35
CA LEU A 148 13.82 -18.29 13.18
C LEU A 148 15.08 -17.89 12.40
N GLU A 149 15.57 -18.78 11.54
CA GLU A 149 16.69 -18.48 10.64
C GLU A 149 16.33 -17.39 9.63
N ALA A 150 15.11 -17.43 9.09
CA ALA A 150 14.62 -16.39 8.19
C ALA A 150 14.55 -15.03 8.89
N PHE A 151 14.14 -14.98 10.16
CA PHE A 151 14.08 -13.74 10.96
C PHE A 151 15.46 -13.17 11.29
N SER A 152 16.47 -14.02 11.41
CA SER A 152 17.84 -13.62 11.72
C SER A 152 18.68 -13.32 10.46
N HIS A 153 18.12 -13.55 9.26
CA HIS A 153 18.88 -13.42 8.02
C HIS A 153 19.18 -11.94 7.70
N PRO A 154 20.47 -11.52 7.59
CA PRO A 154 20.82 -10.11 7.44
C PRO A 154 20.16 -9.42 6.25
N LYS A 155 20.03 -10.09 5.11
CA LYS A 155 19.37 -9.54 3.92
C LYS A 155 17.88 -9.29 4.15
N VAL A 156 17.21 -10.14 4.96
CA VAL A 156 15.80 -9.95 5.31
C VAL A 156 15.62 -8.73 6.20
N LEU A 157 16.48 -8.56 7.20
CA LEU A 157 16.46 -7.39 8.10
C LEU A 157 16.77 -6.09 7.35
N LEU A 158 17.71 -6.12 6.40
CA LEU A 158 18.00 -4.96 5.56
C LEU A 158 16.84 -4.63 4.61
N LEU A 159 16.17 -5.63 4.04
CA LEU A 159 14.95 -5.41 3.27
C LEU A 159 13.82 -4.84 4.14
N ALA A 160 13.67 -5.33 5.38
CA ALA A 160 12.71 -4.79 6.32
C ALA A 160 13.00 -3.33 6.68
N ALA A 161 14.27 -2.97 6.90
CA ALA A 161 14.70 -1.59 7.14
C ALA A 161 14.46 -0.69 5.91
N ALA A 162 14.77 -1.15 4.70
CA ALA A 162 14.50 -0.41 3.47
C ALA A 162 12.99 -0.18 3.28
N TYR A 163 12.18 -1.22 3.54
CA TYR A 163 10.73 -1.12 3.46
C TYR A 163 10.15 -0.17 4.50
N PHE A 164 10.64 -0.25 5.74
CA PHE A 164 10.28 0.69 6.83
C PHE A 164 10.49 2.15 6.41
N CYS A 165 11.65 2.47 5.84
CA CYS A 165 11.96 3.82 5.37
C CYS A 165 11.00 4.29 4.26
N SER A 166 10.70 3.43 3.29
CA SER A 166 9.78 3.76 2.19
C SER A 166 8.33 3.86 2.65
N VAL A 167 7.89 2.98 3.54
CA VAL A 167 6.54 2.99 4.12
C VAL A 167 6.31 4.22 4.99
N SER A 168 7.34 4.69 5.71
CA SER A 168 7.28 5.95 6.46
C SER A 168 6.92 7.13 5.56
N ALA A 169 7.54 7.24 4.38
CA ALA A 169 7.22 8.28 3.42
C ALA A 169 5.81 8.10 2.82
N ASN A 170 5.46 6.86 2.45
CA ASN A 170 4.16 6.55 1.85
C ASN A 170 2.99 7.01 2.74
N TYR A 171 2.92 6.51 3.98
CA TYR A 171 1.81 6.85 4.87
C TYR A 171 1.83 8.32 5.31
N SER A 172 3.02 8.93 5.46
CA SER A 172 3.11 10.35 5.81
C SER A 172 2.51 11.24 4.73
N ILE A 173 2.84 10.98 3.47
CA ILE A 173 2.29 11.77 2.36
C ILE A 173 0.81 11.44 2.14
N ASP A 174 0.41 10.18 2.15
CA ASP A 174 -1.00 9.80 2.05
C ASP A 174 -1.86 10.54 3.10
N PHE A 175 -1.34 10.71 4.32
CA PHE A 175 -2.08 11.30 5.44
C PHE A 175 -2.06 12.83 5.46
N PHE A 176 -0.90 13.43 5.18
CA PHE A 176 -0.69 14.87 5.34
C PHE A 176 -0.80 15.70 4.04
N LEU A 177 -0.86 15.07 2.87
CA LEU A 177 -0.97 15.80 1.60
C LEU A 177 -2.13 16.79 1.57
N PRO A 178 -3.36 16.45 2.03
CA PRO A 178 -4.44 17.43 2.11
C PRO A 178 -4.09 18.64 2.98
N SER A 179 -3.47 18.41 4.14
CA SER A 179 -3.08 19.47 5.08
C SER A 179 -1.96 20.34 4.53
N ILE A 180 -1.00 19.75 3.80
CA ILE A 180 0.07 20.49 3.12
C ILE A 180 -0.52 21.41 2.04
N LEU A 181 -1.41 20.87 1.20
CA LEU A 181 -2.06 21.66 0.14
C LEU A 181 -2.90 22.79 0.72
N GLN A 182 -3.62 22.54 1.81
CA GLN A 182 -4.38 23.57 2.50
C GLN A 182 -3.48 24.66 3.08
N GLN A 183 -2.40 24.28 3.78
CA GLN A 183 -1.50 25.24 4.44
C GLN A 183 -0.67 26.05 3.44
N TRP A 184 -0.17 25.42 2.36
CA TRP A 184 0.74 26.08 1.43
C TRP A 184 0.05 26.94 0.37
N TYR A 185 -1.18 26.56 0.00
CA TYR A 185 -1.89 27.18 -1.12
C TYR A 185 -3.26 27.74 -0.74
N SER A 186 -3.64 27.67 0.57
CA SER A 186 -4.92 28.18 1.09
C SER A 186 -6.14 27.64 0.31
N LEU A 187 -6.06 26.38 -0.15
CA LEU A 187 -7.11 25.75 -0.96
C LEU A 187 -8.32 25.36 -0.11
N LYS A 188 -9.49 25.43 -0.73
CA LYS A 188 -10.71 24.87 -0.12
C LYS A 188 -10.68 23.34 -0.19
N ILE A 189 -11.35 22.69 0.75
CA ILE A 189 -11.35 21.23 0.87
C ILE A 189 -11.88 20.53 -0.39
N ASN A 190 -12.83 21.16 -1.08
CA ASN A 190 -13.38 20.61 -2.32
C ASN A 190 -12.35 20.59 -3.45
N ASP A 191 -11.51 21.61 -3.57
CA ASP A 191 -10.43 21.69 -4.57
C ASP A 191 -9.33 20.67 -4.24
N ILE A 192 -8.95 20.58 -2.96
CA ILE A 192 -8.00 19.58 -2.46
C ILE A 192 -8.46 18.18 -2.82
N THR A 193 -9.75 17.87 -2.67
CA THR A 193 -10.32 16.55 -2.99
C THR A 193 -10.06 16.14 -4.43
N TRP A 194 -10.11 17.07 -5.39
CA TRP A 194 -9.78 16.80 -6.78
C TRP A 194 -8.27 16.61 -6.99
N LEU A 195 -7.47 17.43 -6.34
CA LEU A 195 -6.01 17.40 -6.51
C LEU A 195 -5.37 16.13 -5.95
N ILE A 196 -5.85 15.63 -4.81
CA ILE A 196 -5.33 14.39 -4.20
C ILE A 196 -5.71 13.12 -4.96
N MET A 197 -6.62 13.20 -5.93
CA MET A 197 -6.93 12.07 -6.83
C MET A 197 -5.88 11.89 -7.95
N LEU A 198 -5.05 12.90 -8.23
CA LEU A 198 -4.07 12.85 -9.31
C LEU A 198 -2.85 11.95 -9.00
N PRO A 199 -2.22 12.03 -7.81
CA PRO A 199 -1.06 11.20 -7.49
C PRO A 199 -1.29 9.68 -7.64
N PRO A 200 -2.43 9.07 -7.21
CA PRO A 200 -2.72 7.67 -7.42
C PRO A 200 -2.72 7.22 -8.88
N ILE A 201 -3.04 8.10 -9.82
CA ILE A 201 -3.03 7.78 -11.25
C ILE A 201 -1.61 7.47 -11.71
N LEU A 202 -0.64 8.36 -11.38
CA LEU A 202 0.76 8.12 -11.72
C LEU A 202 1.33 6.93 -10.94
N ALA A 203 0.92 6.75 -9.69
CA ALA A 203 1.33 5.61 -8.88
C ALA A 203 0.90 4.28 -9.51
N LEU A 204 -0.36 4.15 -9.94
CA LEU A 204 -0.88 2.96 -10.61
C LEU A 204 -0.14 2.70 -11.94
N SER A 205 -0.05 3.72 -12.79
CA SER A 205 0.65 3.61 -14.08
C SER A 205 2.10 3.20 -13.89
N GLY A 206 2.77 3.80 -12.91
CA GLY A 206 4.16 3.50 -12.57
C GLY A 206 4.34 2.08 -12.01
N GLN A 207 3.45 1.61 -11.14
CA GLN A 207 3.47 0.22 -10.65
C GLN A 207 3.34 -0.79 -11.79
N LEU A 208 2.41 -0.58 -12.70
CA LEU A 208 2.19 -1.46 -13.84
C LEU A 208 3.40 -1.46 -14.78
N PHE A 209 3.93 -0.27 -15.09
CA PHE A 209 5.10 -0.12 -15.96
C PHE A 209 6.36 -0.74 -15.34
N VAL A 210 6.66 -0.44 -14.08
CA VAL A 210 7.84 -0.98 -13.37
C VAL A 210 7.73 -2.50 -13.23
N GLY A 211 6.55 -3.03 -12.89
CA GLY A 211 6.31 -4.46 -12.82
C GLY A 211 6.55 -5.15 -14.16
N TRP A 212 5.93 -4.66 -15.23
CA TRP A 212 6.11 -5.19 -16.58
C TRP A 212 7.56 -5.11 -17.06
N SER A 213 8.21 -3.95 -16.91
CA SER A 213 9.58 -3.72 -17.34
C SER A 213 10.58 -4.59 -16.56
N SER A 214 10.40 -4.70 -15.24
CA SER A 214 11.22 -5.53 -14.37
C SER A 214 11.09 -7.03 -14.70
N ASP A 215 9.89 -7.49 -15.05
CA ASP A 215 9.66 -8.87 -15.48
C ASP A 215 10.30 -9.16 -16.84
N ARG A 216 10.19 -8.23 -17.78
CA ARG A 216 10.73 -8.37 -19.12
C ARG A 216 12.26 -8.34 -19.14
N THR A 217 12.88 -7.47 -18.36
CA THR A 217 14.34 -7.29 -18.32
C THR A 217 15.04 -8.25 -17.36
N LYS A 218 14.28 -8.96 -16.49
CA LYS A 218 14.81 -9.80 -15.40
C LYS A 218 15.71 -9.02 -14.43
N GLU A 219 15.59 -7.69 -14.41
CA GLU A 219 16.32 -6.79 -13.55
C GLU A 219 15.40 -6.24 -12.48
N ARG A 220 15.63 -6.58 -11.21
CA ARG A 220 14.78 -6.18 -10.08
C ARG A 220 15.35 -4.99 -9.31
N ARG A 221 16.68 -4.91 -9.25
CA ARG A 221 17.39 -3.96 -8.39
C ARG A 221 17.14 -2.52 -8.79
N LEU A 222 17.45 -2.17 -10.05
CA LEU A 222 17.29 -0.80 -10.54
C LEU A 222 15.80 -0.40 -10.61
N HIS A 223 14.92 -1.36 -10.95
CA HIS A 223 13.47 -1.15 -10.93
C HIS A 223 12.90 -0.89 -9.54
N ALA A 224 13.59 -1.32 -8.47
CA ALA A 224 13.25 -0.93 -7.12
C ALA A 224 13.89 0.42 -6.72
N ILE A 225 15.16 0.65 -7.08
CA ILE A 225 15.92 1.82 -6.63
C ILE A 225 15.51 3.10 -7.36
N ILE A 226 15.39 3.07 -8.69
CA ILE A 226 15.13 4.28 -9.50
C ILE A 226 13.83 4.99 -9.10
N PRO A 227 12.69 4.29 -8.96
CA PRO A 227 11.46 4.94 -8.50
C PRO A 227 11.61 5.57 -7.11
N ILE A 228 12.31 4.91 -6.17
CA ILE A 228 12.56 5.45 -4.84
C ILE A 228 13.38 6.75 -4.93
N LEU A 229 14.44 6.78 -5.75
CA LEU A 229 15.25 7.98 -5.94
C LEU A 229 14.45 9.12 -6.58
N ILE A 230 13.64 8.82 -7.58
CA ILE A 230 12.73 9.82 -8.20
C ILE A 230 11.77 10.40 -7.15
N GLY A 231 11.15 9.52 -6.35
CA GLY A 231 10.24 9.95 -5.28
C GLY A 231 10.93 10.76 -4.20
N ALA A 232 12.13 10.34 -3.76
CA ALA A 232 12.94 11.06 -2.77
C ALA A 232 13.32 12.47 -3.26
N THR A 233 13.79 12.56 -4.51
CA THR A 233 14.16 13.84 -5.11
C THR A 233 12.96 14.76 -5.22
N ALA A 234 11.81 14.26 -5.68
CA ALA A 234 10.59 15.04 -5.80
C ALA A 234 10.11 15.56 -4.42
N LEU A 235 10.17 14.73 -3.36
CA LEU A 235 9.86 15.18 -1.99
C LEU A 235 10.83 16.25 -1.49
N GLY A 236 12.14 16.08 -1.76
CA GLY A 236 13.16 17.06 -1.37
C GLY A 236 13.03 18.40 -2.11
N LEU A 237 12.50 18.38 -3.33
CA LEU A 237 12.26 19.59 -4.13
C LEU A 237 10.90 20.25 -3.83
N ALA A 238 9.93 19.53 -3.30
CA ALA A 238 8.58 20.06 -3.03
C ALA A 238 8.58 21.37 -2.19
N PRO A 239 9.44 21.54 -1.15
CA PRO A 239 9.51 22.79 -0.42
C PRO A 239 9.86 24.03 -1.27
N LEU A 240 10.62 23.87 -2.35
CA LEU A 240 10.97 24.96 -3.26
C LEU A 240 9.77 25.44 -4.09
N ALA A 241 8.74 24.60 -4.20
CA ALA A 241 7.51 24.92 -4.92
C ALA A 241 6.42 25.54 -4.01
N LYS A 242 6.74 25.83 -2.75
CA LYS A 242 5.81 26.49 -1.82
C LYS A 242 5.37 27.84 -2.38
N GLY A 243 4.06 28.03 -2.50
CA GLY A 243 3.47 29.24 -3.11
C GLY A 243 3.17 29.14 -4.61
N TYR A 244 3.66 28.12 -5.31
CA TYR A 244 3.34 27.87 -6.73
C TYR A 244 2.71 26.48 -6.91
N LEU A 245 1.38 26.44 -6.86
CA LEU A 245 0.59 25.20 -6.83
C LEU A 245 0.93 24.20 -7.95
N PRO A 246 1.05 24.58 -9.24
CA PRO A 246 1.30 23.60 -10.30
C PRO A 246 2.60 22.81 -10.10
N LEU A 247 3.68 23.48 -9.68
CA LEU A 247 4.97 22.83 -9.43
C LEU A 247 4.93 21.98 -8.18
N GLY A 248 4.32 22.46 -7.09
CA GLY A 248 4.18 21.69 -5.85
C GLY A 248 3.35 20.43 -6.05
N LEU A 249 2.24 20.56 -6.78
CA LEU A 249 1.40 19.41 -7.12
C LEU A 249 2.16 18.42 -8.01
N ALA A 250 2.91 18.88 -9.01
CA ALA A 250 3.76 18.03 -9.84
C ALA A 250 4.80 17.27 -9.00
N CYS A 251 5.45 17.94 -8.04
CA CYS A 251 6.37 17.27 -7.09
C CYS A 251 5.68 16.17 -6.30
N PHE A 252 4.47 16.40 -5.75
CA PHE A 252 3.75 15.39 -5.00
C PHE A 252 3.24 14.24 -5.89
N ILE A 253 2.79 14.52 -7.11
CA ILE A 253 2.40 13.48 -8.07
C ILE A 253 3.59 12.58 -8.40
N VAL A 254 4.75 13.15 -8.71
CA VAL A 254 5.98 12.40 -9.01
C VAL A 254 6.48 11.65 -7.76
N ALA A 255 6.42 12.27 -6.58
CA ALA A 255 6.80 11.65 -5.33
C ALA A 255 5.96 10.39 -5.06
N MET A 256 4.63 10.49 -5.15
CA MET A 256 3.73 9.35 -4.93
C MET A 256 3.91 8.28 -6.01
N GLY A 257 4.14 8.69 -7.27
CA GLY A 257 4.51 7.78 -8.33
C GLY A 257 5.73 6.95 -7.96
N GLY A 258 6.82 7.59 -7.54
CA GLY A 258 8.06 6.92 -7.11
C GLY A 258 7.88 6.05 -5.86
N ILE A 259 7.19 6.58 -4.84
CA ILE A 259 6.92 5.89 -3.56
C ILE A 259 6.14 4.58 -3.76
N LYS A 260 5.29 4.48 -4.75
CA LYS A 260 4.45 3.28 -4.96
C LYS A 260 4.97 2.36 -6.08
N SER A 261 5.65 2.91 -7.08
CA SER A 261 6.09 2.14 -8.27
C SER A 261 7.20 1.13 -7.99
N TYR A 262 7.99 1.29 -6.92
CA TYR A 262 9.07 0.34 -6.60
C TYR A 262 8.56 -1.01 -6.10
N GLN A 263 7.34 -1.08 -5.58
CA GLN A 263 6.80 -2.24 -4.86
C GLN A 263 6.83 -3.56 -5.66
N PRO A 264 6.42 -3.62 -6.94
CA PRO A 264 6.45 -4.88 -7.68
C PRO A 264 7.86 -5.49 -7.76
N ALA A 265 8.87 -4.67 -8.03
CA ALA A 265 10.25 -5.12 -8.08
C ALA A 265 10.80 -5.47 -6.70
N PHE A 266 10.46 -4.71 -5.66
CA PHE A 266 10.87 -4.93 -4.28
C PHE A 266 10.37 -6.27 -3.74
N TRP A 267 9.08 -6.57 -3.89
CA TRP A 267 8.48 -7.80 -3.39
C TRP A 267 8.94 -9.06 -4.11
N ALA A 268 9.58 -8.93 -5.26
CA ALA A 268 10.24 -10.05 -5.93
C ALA A 268 11.62 -10.40 -5.34
N LEU A 269 12.28 -9.47 -4.59
CA LEU A 269 13.64 -9.65 -4.08
C LEU A 269 13.80 -10.83 -3.08
N PRO A 270 12.90 -11.03 -2.08
CA PRO A 270 13.03 -12.15 -1.14
C PRO A 270 13.08 -13.51 -1.85
N GLY A 271 12.30 -13.69 -2.92
CA GLY A 271 12.25 -14.93 -3.69
C GLY A 271 13.53 -15.27 -4.46
N LEU A 272 14.47 -14.32 -4.62
CA LEU A 272 15.72 -14.55 -5.33
C LEU A 272 16.77 -15.32 -4.51
N PHE A 273 16.69 -15.25 -3.16
CA PHE A 273 17.70 -15.85 -2.29
C PHE A 273 17.12 -16.74 -1.20
N LEU A 274 15.79 -16.80 -1.05
CA LEU A 274 15.10 -17.63 -0.07
C LEU A 274 14.34 -18.76 -0.75
N THR A 275 14.15 -19.86 -0.01
CA THR A 275 13.18 -20.90 -0.39
C THR A 275 11.76 -20.34 -0.28
N GLU A 276 10.81 -20.95 -0.96
CA GLU A 276 9.44 -20.42 -1.01
C GLU A 276 8.80 -20.22 0.37
N VAL A 277 8.97 -21.19 1.28
CA VAL A 277 8.46 -21.11 2.66
C VAL A 277 9.17 -20.01 3.45
N ALA A 278 10.50 -19.92 3.34
CA ALA A 278 11.29 -18.87 3.98
C ALA A 278 10.99 -17.50 3.40
N ALA A 279 10.75 -17.40 2.08
CA ALA A 279 10.35 -16.15 1.43
C ALA A 279 8.98 -15.67 1.94
N ALA A 280 7.99 -16.56 2.04
CA ALA A 280 6.66 -16.20 2.56
C ALA A 280 6.74 -15.68 4.01
N THR A 281 7.50 -16.37 4.88
CA THR A 281 7.73 -15.95 6.26
C THR A 281 8.48 -14.62 6.34
N SER A 282 9.53 -14.46 5.51
CA SER A 282 10.31 -13.22 5.46
C SER A 282 9.51 -12.05 4.92
N ILE A 283 8.62 -12.26 3.95
CA ILE A 283 7.69 -11.23 3.46
C ILE A 283 6.78 -10.76 4.62
N GLY A 284 6.28 -11.69 5.44
CA GLY A 284 5.51 -11.35 6.64
C GLY A 284 6.30 -10.48 7.61
N LEU A 285 7.56 -10.83 7.90
CA LEU A 285 8.44 -10.04 8.78
C LEU A 285 8.76 -8.67 8.20
N ILE A 286 9.14 -8.61 6.91
CA ILE A 286 9.44 -7.35 6.20
C ILE A 286 8.22 -6.44 6.25
N ASN A 287 7.03 -6.98 5.99
CA ASN A 287 5.79 -6.22 6.03
C ASN A 287 5.47 -5.73 7.45
N SER A 288 5.64 -6.58 8.47
CA SER A 288 5.38 -6.22 9.87
C SER A 288 6.29 -5.10 10.36
N ILE A 289 7.61 -5.23 10.14
CA ILE A 289 8.58 -4.19 10.50
C ILE A 289 8.35 -2.92 9.66
N GLY A 290 8.10 -3.08 8.36
CA GLY A 290 7.85 -1.96 7.47
C GLY A 290 6.63 -1.14 7.88
N ASN A 291 5.54 -1.78 8.29
CA ASN A 291 4.33 -1.09 8.74
C ASN A 291 4.51 -0.28 10.03
N LEU A 292 5.55 -0.56 10.84
CA LEU A 292 5.94 0.34 11.93
C LEU A 292 6.40 1.70 11.40
N GLY A 293 6.98 1.75 10.19
CA GLY A 293 7.26 3.00 9.49
C GLY A 293 5.99 3.82 9.20
N GLY A 294 4.87 3.14 8.93
CA GLY A 294 3.56 3.76 8.74
C GLY A 294 3.00 4.43 10.00
N PHE A 295 3.48 4.05 11.18
CA PHE A 295 3.23 4.76 12.43
C PHE A 295 4.23 5.90 12.65
N LEU A 296 5.54 5.59 12.55
CA LEU A 296 6.60 6.52 12.91
C LEU A 296 6.69 7.70 11.93
N GLY A 297 6.50 7.48 10.64
CA GLY A 297 6.56 8.52 9.63
C GLY A 297 5.56 9.66 9.87
N PRO A 298 4.26 9.37 9.90
CA PRO A 298 3.23 10.38 10.21
C PRO A 298 3.42 11.02 11.59
N TYR A 299 3.86 10.25 12.60
CA TYR A 299 4.12 10.78 13.93
C TYR A 299 5.23 11.85 13.91
N ILE A 300 6.37 11.56 13.26
CA ILE A 300 7.48 12.52 13.10
C ILE A 300 7.01 13.74 12.31
N MET A 301 6.27 13.52 11.22
CA MET A 301 5.74 14.60 10.38
C MET A 301 4.84 15.55 11.17
N GLY A 302 3.91 14.98 11.96
CA GLY A 302 3.04 15.76 12.84
C GLY A 302 3.80 16.50 13.94
N ALA A 303 4.80 15.85 14.58
CA ALA A 303 5.62 16.47 15.62
C ALA A 303 6.47 17.62 15.07
N VAL A 304 7.06 17.47 13.89
CA VAL A 304 7.81 18.55 13.21
C VAL A 304 6.87 19.71 12.89
N GLN A 305 5.71 19.44 12.31
CA GLN A 305 4.73 20.46 11.98
C GLN A 305 4.24 21.21 13.23
N GLN A 306 3.95 20.51 14.32
CA GLN A 306 3.53 21.15 15.59
C GLN A 306 4.62 22.06 16.19
N ARG A 307 5.88 21.66 16.11
CA ARG A 307 7.00 22.43 16.70
C ARG A 307 7.45 23.60 15.82
N THR A 308 7.38 23.46 14.51
CA THR A 308 7.93 24.43 13.54
C THR A 308 6.87 25.24 12.81
N GLY A 309 5.60 24.85 12.90
CA GLY A 309 4.53 25.42 12.09
C GLY A 309 4.61 25.09 10.60
N SER A 310 5.54 24.17 10.19
CA SER A 310 5.87 23.91 8.80
C SER A 310 6.08 22.43 8.51
N PHE A 311 5.68 21.96 7.32
CA PHE A 311 5.94 20.62 6.83
C PHE A 311 7.34 20.46 6.17
N VAL A 312 8.07 21.55 5.93
CA VAL A 312 9.33 21.54 5.16
C VAL A 312 10.37 20.58 5.77
N GLY A 313 10.64 20.66 7.07
CA GLY A 313 11.58 19.77 7.72
C GLY A 313 11.17 18.30 7.68
N ALA A 314 9.86 18.04 7.77
CA ALA A 314 9.32 16.69 7.66
C ALA A 314 9.48 16.12 6.25
N LEU A 315 9.28 16.92 5.20
CA LEU A 315 9.49 16.48 3.82
C LEU A 315 10.97 16.14 3.55
N PHE A 316 11.92 16.91 4.11
CA PHE A 316 13.34 16.57 4.02
C PHE A 316 13.66 15.28 4.77
N TYR A 317 13.06 15.05 5.96
CA TYR A 317 13.19 13.78 6.67
C TYR A 317 12.69 12.60 5.81
N LEU A 318 11.52 12.72 5.19
CA LEU A 318 10.97 11.65 4.35
C LEU A 318 11.83 11.41 3.10
N SER A 319 12.32 12.48 2.46
CA SER A 319 13.27 12.38 1.36
C SER A 319 14.53 11.64 1.77
N ALA A 320 15.16 12.01 2.89
CA ALA A 320 16.33 11.35 3.42
C ALA A 320 16.06 9.88 3.76
N SER A 321 14.90 9.56 4.37
CA SER A 321 14.49 8.19 4.66
C SER A 321 14.40 7.34 3.39
N MET A 322 13.85 7.88 2.31
CA MET A 322 13.80 7.19 1.02
C MET A 322 15.19 7.02 0.39
N LEU A 323 16.08 8.00 0.51
CA LEU A 323 17.46 7.86 0.05
C LEU A 323 18.19 6.75 0.82
N VAL A 324 17.97 6.64 2.13
CA VAL A 324 18.47 5.52 2.95
C VAL A 324 17.94 4.18 2.43
N SER A 325 16.62 4.08 2.14
CA SER A 325 16.04 2.89 1.53
C SER A 325 16.72 2.50 0.22
N ALA A 326 16.88 3.45 -0.70
CA ALA A 326 17.57 3.23 -1.97
C ALA A 326 19.03 2.79 -1.76
N GLY A 327 19.75 3.40 -0.81
CA GLY A 327 21.12 3.03 -0.43
C GLY A 327 21.22 1.60 0.09
N ILE A 328 20.30 1.18 0.96
CA ILE A 328 20.24 -0.20 1.47
C ILE A 328 20.02 -1.18 0.31
N LEU A 329 19.06 -0.92 -0.57
CA LEU A 329 18.80 -1.78 -1.73
C LEU A 329 20.00 -1.82 -2.70
N TYR A 330 20.71 -0.71 -2.85
CA TYR A 330 21.93 -0.65 -3.64
C TYR A 330 23.04 -1.52 -3.05
N LEU A 331 23.27 -1.46 -1.76
CA LEU A 331 24.31 -2.22 -1.04
C LEU A 331 23.99 -3.73 -1.00
N LEU A 332 22.71 -4.11 -0.88
CA LEU A 332 22.28 -5.50 -0.91
C LEU A 332 22.65 -6.22 -2.22
N GLY A 333 22.71 -5.51 -3.32
CA GLY A 333 23.14 -6.06 -4.61
C GLY A 333 22.22 -7.13 -5.21
N LEU A 334 21.06 -7.39 -4.63
CA LEU A 334 20.10 -8.40 -5.06
C LEU A 334 19.40 -8.00 -6.37
N GLY A 335 19.10 -8.98 -7.22
CA GLY A 335 18.26 -8.77 -8.42
C GLY A 335 18.99 -8.09 -9.59
N ARG A 336 20.30 -8.11 -9.64
CA ARG A 336 21.06 -7.75 -10.85
C ARG A 336 20.77 -8.75 -11.96
N ARG A 337 20.68 -8.26 -13.19
CA ARG A 337 20.65 -9.11 -14.38
C ARG A 337 21.91 -9.97 -14.38
N GLU A 338 21.74 -11.30 -14.37
CA GLU A 338 22.86 -12.18 -14.67
C GLU A 338 23.36 -11.87 -16.08
N LYS A 339 24.63 -11.50 -16.20
CA LYS A 339 25.27 -11.41 -17.52
C LYS A 339 25.21 -12.82 -18.08
N SER A 340 24.37 -13.01 -19.10
CA SER A 340 24.47 -14.20 -19.96
C SER A 340 25.91 -14.25 -20.49
N GLY A 341 26.70 -15.15 -19.87
CA GLY A 341 28.00 -15.51 -20.38
C GLY A 341 27.89 -16.21 -21.74
#